data_b090dfdebd16c1c85301ad75bea60b42
#
_entry.id   b090dfdebd16c1c85301ad75bea60b42
#
_cell.length_a   1.000
_cell.length_b   1.000
_cell.length_c   1.000
_cell.angle_alpha   90.00
_cell.angle_beta   90.00
_cell.angle_gamma   90.00
#
_symmetry.space_group_name_H-M   'P 1'
#
loop_
_entity.id
_entity.type
_entity.pdbx_description
1 polymer ?
#
loop_
_entity_poly.entity_id
_entity_poly.type
_entity_poly.pdbx_seq_one_letter_code
_entity_poly.pdbx_strand_id
1 'polypeptide(L)'
;MKRLLAGLIVALSSYASATETIKIYSPYSPGHSATPALFKVVDAANASQKIYNFVVEFKPGGNQIIAVKSLDENSLAIIAPAYVENLDSGKLVESDYVPVHAFGDACWAVVTNKPFQGQKEFVVGGVGFGNSAHLTALALGDKYKFDVRYVIFKSNNDALVNMTGNNGVEFVIDKYEGYKALQTKNSRLQMVAASCPKRLPQEPKIKTLKEQGITAPYIFNITVAHRQMREGRRKAIAIILHDATEQVGENEIFNLSAMRPPQFDNITADEFYASSVKQVKSLQAKYRDKINSSK
;
A
#
# COMPACT_ATOMS: atom_id res chain seq x y z
N MET A 1 -71.49 -30.33 22.44
CA MET A 1 -70.02 -30.43 22.75
C MET A 1 -69.22 -29.78 21.60
N LYS A 2 -68.81 -28.53 21.77
CA LYS A 2 -68.06 -27.80 20.78
C LYS A 2 -66.59 -27.95 21.13
N ARG A 3 -65.79 -28.57 20.25
CA ARG A 3 -64.27 -28.68 20.40
C ARG A 3 -63.67 -27.40 19.84
N LEU A 4 -63.08 -26.58 20.70
CA LEU A 4 -62.21 -25.48 20.33
C LEU A 4 -60.85 -26.08 19.88
N LEU A 5 -60.51 -25.92 18.59
CA LEU A 5 -59.14 -26.08 18.09
C LEU A 5 -58.40 -24.76 18.34
N ALA A 6 -57.54 -24.75 19.34
CA ALA A 6 -56.57 -23.67 19.52
C ALA A 6 -55.40 -23.87 18.54
N GLY A 7 -55.40 -23.10 17.46
CA GLY A 7 -54.29 -23.05 16.51
C GLY A 7 -53.09 -22.33 17.16
N LEU A 8 -52.02 -23.05 17.41
CA LEU A 8 -50.75 -22.51 17.86
C LEU A 8 -50.02 -21.89 16.63
N ILE A 9 -50.20 -20.58 16.46
CA ILE A 9 -49.38 -19.82 15.47
C ILE A 9 -48.01 -19.65 16.07
N VAL A 10 -47.06 -20.51 15.65
CA VAL A 10 -45.62 -20.29 15.89
C VAL A 10 -45.20 -19.15 14.97
N ALA A 11 -45.10 -17.95 15.52
CA ALA A 11 -44.47 -16.83 14.86
C ALA A 11 -42.98 -17.13 14.72
N LEU A 12 -42.55 -17.62 13.57
CA LEU A 12 -41.18 -17.65 13.14
C LEU A 12 -40.73 -16.21 12.97
N SER A 13 -40.22 -15.61 14.05
CA SER A 13 -39.54 -14.33 14.01
C SER A 13 -38.26 -14.56 13.17
N SER A 14 -38.35 -14.23 11.90
CA SER A 14 -37.16 -14.07 11.05
C SER A 14 -36.34 -12.95 11.67
N TYR A 15 -35.35 -13.31 12.46
CA TYR A 15 -34.33 -12.36 12.84
C TYR A 15 -33.60 -11.96 11.54
N ALA A 16 -34.10 -10.93 10.89
CA ALA A 16 -33.30 -10.21 9.90
C ALA A 16 -32.12 -9.61 10.68
N SER A 17 -31.00 -10.33 10.72
CA SER A 17 -29.78 -9.77 11.25
C SER A 17 -29.46 -8.55 10.40
N ALA A 18 -29.53 -7.37 11.00
CA ALA A 18 -29.17 -6.14 10.30
C ALA A 18 -27.71 -6.29 9.83
N THR A 19 -27.49 -6.06 8.54
CA THR A 19 -26.12 -6.08 7.98
C THR A 19 -25.29 -5.03 8.70
N GLU A 20 -24.19 -5.46 9.29
CA GLU A 20 -23.33 -4.60 10.10
C GLU A 20 -22.35 -3.84 9.19
N THR A 21 -22.24 -2.52 9.37
CA THR A 21 -21.31 -1.72 8.57
C THR A 21 -19.92 -1.75 9.16
N ILE A 22 -18.94 -2.11 8.31
CA ILE A 22 -17.49 -2.03 8.60
C ILE A 22 -16.90 -0.92 7.73
N LYS A 23 -16.37 0.11 8.36
CA LYS A 23 -15.69 1.19 7.65
C LYS A 23 -14.23 0.81 7.37
N ILE A 24 -13.76 1.09 6.15
CA ILE A 24 -12.36 0.97 5.77
C ILE A 24 -11.81 2.37 5.53
N TYR A 25 -11.03 2.88 6.47
CA TYR A 25 -10.40 4.20 6.36
C TYR A 25 -9.20 4.13 5.43
N SER A 26 -9.33 4.78 4.27
CA SER A 26 -8.23 4.93 3.32
C SER A 26 -7.47 6.22 3.62
N PRO A 27 -6.14 6.17 3.82
CA PRO A 27 -5.32 7.36 4.04
C PRO A 27 -5.03 8.13 2.76
N TYR A 28 -5.54 7.65 1.65
CA TYR A 28 -5.33 8.21 0.32
C TYR A 28 -6.47 9.14 -0.10
N SER A 29 -6.23 9.94 -1.14
CA SER A 29 -7.30 10.65 -1.84
C SER A 29 -8.06 9.70 -2.78
N PRO A 30 -9.32 10.02 -3.14
CA PRO A 30 -10.13 9.16 -4.02
C PRO A 30 -9.48 8.75 -5.34
N GLY A 31 -8.66 9.63 -5.94
CA GLY A 31 -7.92 9.36 -7.19
C GLY A 31 -6.58 8.63 -7.03
N HIS A 32 -6.26 8.12 -5.83
CA HIS A 32 -5.02 7.40 -5.61
C HIS A 32 -5.03 6.03 -6.32
N SER A 33 -3.90 5.61 -6.89
CA SER A 33 -3.77 4.37 -7.68
C SER A 33 -4.08 3.08 -6.93
N ALA A 34 -4.03 3.05 -5.61
CA ALA A 34 -4.46 1.89 -4.83
C ALA A 34 -5.99 1.77 -4.74
N THR A 35 -6.72 2.85 -5.02
CA THR A 35 -8.17 2.93 -4.84
C THR A 35 -8.97 1.99 -5.76
N PRO A 36 -8.66 1.83 -7.06
CA PRO A 36 -9.43 0.94 -7.93
C PRO A 36 -9.43 -0.52 -7.46
N ALA A 37 -8.27 -1.08 -7.08
CA ALA A 37 -8.21 -2.44 -6.56
C ALA A 37 -8.92 -2.57 -5.21
N LEU A 38 -8.80 -1.58 -4.32
CA LEU A 38 -9.52 -1.55 -3.04
C LEU A 38 -11.03 -1.63 -3.27
N PHE A 39 -11.59 -0.80 -4.14
CA PHE A 39 -13.02 -0.84 -4.43
C PHE A 39 -13.45 -2.17 -5.03
N LYS A 40 -12.67 -2.72 -5.96
CA LYS A 40 -13.00 -4.00 -6.58
C LYS A 40 -13.09 -5.14 -5.57
N VAL A 41 -12.13 -5.20 -4.62
CA VAL A 41 -12.16 -6.20 -3.54
C VAL A 41 -13.32 -5.95 -2.57
N VAL A 42 -13.59 -4.70 -2.21
CA VAL A 42 -14.71 -4.34 -1.34
C VAL A 42 -16.06 -4.69 -1.97
N ASP A 43 -16.23 -4.41 -3.27
CA ASP A 43 -17.44 -4.77 -4.00
C ASP A 43 -17.65 -6.29 -4.05
N ALA A 44 -16.59 -7.06 -4.30
CA ALA A 44 -16.63 -8.53 -4.26
C ALA A 44 -16.97 -9.03 -2.85
N ALA A 45 -16.38 -8.47 -1.81
CA ALA A 45 -16.69 -8.81 -0.42
C ALA A 45 -18.15 -8.55 -0.07
N ASN A 46 -18.69 -7.40 -0.48
CA ASN A 46 -20.11 -7.06 -0.25
C ASN A 46 -21.06 -7.94 -1.05
N ALA A 47 -20.67 -8.37 -2.24
CA ALA A 47 -21.49 -9.27 -3.08
C ALA A 47 -21.52 -10.70 -2.56
N SER A 48 -20.44 -11.20 -1.95
CA SER A 48 -20.27 -12.61 -1.57
C SER A 48 -21.01 -13.00 -0.29
N GLN A 49 -21.40 -12.05 0.56
CA GLN A 49 -22.03 -12.32 1.86
C GLN A 49 -23.00 -11.18 2.28
N LYS A 50 -23.76 -11.36 3.38
CA LYS A 50 -24.75 -10.41 3.89
C LYS A 50 -24.54 -10.05 5.38
N ILE A 51 -23.45 -10.50 5.98
CA ILE A 51 -23.15 -10.28 7.40
C ILE A 51 -22.65 -8.85 7.59
N TYR A 52 -21.72 -8.42 6.72
CA TYR A 52 -21.10 -7.11 6.76
C TYR A 52 -21.36 -6.31 5.47
N ASN A 53 -21.43 -4.98 5.63
CA ASN A 53 -21.39 -4.01 4.54
C ASN A 53 -20.11 -3.19 4.67
N PHE A 54 -19.13 -3.45 3.84
CA PHE A 54 -17.88 -2.71 3.83
C PHE A 54 -18.03 -1.38 3.09
N VAL A 55 -17.63 -0.29 3.74
CA VAL A 55 -17.71 1.07 3.20
C VAL A 55 -16.34 1.73 3.28
N VAL A 56 -15.83 2.22 2.15
CA VAL A 56 -14.55 2.95 2.11
C VAL A 56 -14.80 4.43 2.42
N GLU A 57 -14.12 4.93 3.45
CA GLU A 57 -14.08 6.36 3.80
C GLU A 57 -12.64 6.90 3.63
N PHE A 58 -12.49 8.01 2.90
CA PHE A 58 -11.18 8.62 2.70
C PHE A 58 -10.84 9.56 3.87
N LYS A 59 -9.70 9.30 4.53
CA LYS A 59 -9.16 10.08 5.64
C LYS A 59 -7.68 10.43 5.39
N PRO A 60 -7.39 11.25 4.37
CA PRO A 60 -6.01 11.62 4.06
C PRO A 60 -5.39 12.53 5.12
N GLY A 61 -4.06 12.55 5.17
CA GLY A 61 -3.27 13.47 5.96
C GLY A 61 -2.51 12.84 7.12
N GLY A 62 -1.60 13.65 7.67
CA GLY A 62 -0.75 13.28 8.81
C GLY A 62 0.10 12.03 8.62
N ASN A 63 0.57 11.75 7.42
CA ASN A 63 1.26 10.48 7.12
C ASN A 63 0.45 9.26 7.59
N GLN A 64 -0.86 9.22 7.26
CA GLN A 64 -1.80 8.15 7.58
C GLN A 64 -2.28 8.12 9.05
N ILE A 65 -1.77 8.98 9.92
CA ILE A 65 -2.13 8.98 11.35
C ILE A 65 -3.62 9.27 11.56
N ILE A 66 -4.25 10.08 10.69
CA ILE A 66 -5.68 10.43 10.80
C ILE A 66 -6.52 9.17 10.58
N ALA A 67 -6.26 8.40 9.54
CA ALA A 67 -6.98 7.16 9.27
C ALA A 67 -6.83 6.16 10.43
N VAL A 68 -5.60 5.97 10.92
CA VAL A 68 -5.30 4.99 11.97
C VAL A 68 -5.89 5.40 13.33
N LYS A 69 -5.80 6.68 13.71
CA LYS A 69 -6.39 7.18 14.97
C LYS A 69 -7.93 7.27 14.94
N SER A 70 -8.55 7.12 13.76
CA SER A 70 -10.01 7.05 13.64
C SER A 70 -10.57 5.66 13.89
N LEU A 71 -9.71 4.65 14.11
CA LEU A 71 -10.15 3.27 14.31
C LEU A 71 -10.98 3.11 15.58
N ASP A 72 -12.05 2.35 15.43
CA ASP A 72 -12.92 1.84 16.49
C ASP A 72 -13.16 0.33 16.31
N GLU A 73 -14.08 -0.25 17.06
CA GLU A 73 -14.41 -1.68 16.98
C GLU A 73 -15.13 -2.09 15.67
N ASN A 74 -15.60 -1.10 14.86
CA ASN A 74 -16.35 -1.29 13.63
C ASN A 74 -15.59 -0.82 12.39
N SER A 75 -14.27 -0.64 12.49
CA SER A 75 -13.51 -0.06 11.39
C SER A 75 -12.14 -0.70 11.21
N LEU A 76 -11.64 -0.59 9.99
CA LEU A 76 -10.29 -0.92 9.56
C LEU A 76 -9.62 0.33 9.04
N ALA A 77 -8.29 0.39 9.08
CA ALA A 77 -7.53 1.43 8.38
C ALA A 77 -6.50 0.79 7.45
N ILE A 78 -6.33 1.36 6.27
CA ILE A 78 -5.23 0.99 5.39
C ILE A 78 -3.97 1.70 5.90
N ILE A 79 -2.91 0.95 6.05
CA ILE A 79 -1.57 1.44 6.36
C ILE A 79 -0.61 1.16 5.21
N ALA A 80 0.41 2.00 5.10
CA ALA A 80 1.50 1.90 4.13
C ALA A 80 2.81 2.34 4.82
N PRO A 81 3.97 2.37 4.16
CA PRO A 81 5.26 2.62 4.84
C PRO A 81 5.35 3.86 5.74
N ALA A 82 4.61 4.93 5.45
CA ALA A 82 4.56 6.11 6.32
C ALA A 82 3.99 5.84 7.73
N TYR A 83 3.24 4.75 7.91
CA TYR A 83 2.80 4.28 9.22
C TYR A 83 3.99 3.97 10.14
N VAL A 84 5.08 3.41 9.60
CA VAL A 84 6.28 3.07 10.38
C VAL A 84 6.95 4.31 10.97
N GLU A 85 6.94 5.44 10.24
CA GLU A 85 7.45 6.72 10.76
C GLU A 85 6.66 7.20 11.99
N ASN A 86 5.35 6.94 12.01
CA ASN A 86 4.50 7.29 13.15
C ASN A 86 4.72 6.36 14.35
N LEU A 87 5.11 5.10 14.13
CA LEU A 87 5.54 4.20 15.20
C LEU A 87 6.87 4.67 15.80
N ASP A 88 7.87 4.93 14.97
CA ASP A 88 9.22 5.32 15.41
C ASP A 88 9.23 6.69 16.10
N SER A 89 8.32 7.59 15.74
CA SER A 89 8.15 8.88 16.41
C SER A 89 7.27 8.82 17.67
N GLY A 90 6.77 7.65 18.06
CA GLY A 90 5.91 7.45 19.23
C GLY A 90 4.49 8.03 19.08
N LYS A 91 4.08 8.46 17.88
CA LYS A 91 2.73 8.98 17.63
C LYS A 91 1.67 7.89 17.60
N LEU A 92 2.07 6.67 17.29
CA LEU A 92 1.28 5.45 17.31
C LEU A 92 2.00 4.38 18.12
N VAL A 93 1.23 3.50 18.75
CA VAL A 93 1.73 2.34 19.51
C VAL A 93 1.42 1.08 18.71
N GLU A 94 2.45 0.35 18.29
CA GLU A 94 2.29 -0.82 17.39
C GLU A 94 1.36 -1.88 17.98
N SER A 95 1.45 -2.11 19.30
CA SER A 95 0.61 -3.10 19.98
C SER A 95 -0.89 -2.82 19.97
N ASP A 96 -1.32 -1.60 19.63
CA ASP A 96 -2.73 -1.23 19.56
C ASP A 96 -3.41 -1.70 18.26
N TYR A 97 -2.62 -2.12 17.28
CA TYR A 97 -3.10 -2.46 15.95
C TYR A 97 -2.76 -3.90 15.59
N VAL A 98 -3.68 -4.54 14.86
CA VAL A 98 -3.54 -5.93 14.41
C VAL A 98 -3.81 -5.99 12.91
N PRO A 99 -2.92 -6.59 12.10
CA PRO A 99 -3.17 -6.77 10.68
C PRO A 99 -4.39 -7.67 10.45
N VAL A 100 -5.15 -7.36 9.40
CA VAL A 100 -6.38 -8.09 9.05
C VAL A 100 -6.28 -8.65 7.63
N HIS A 101 -5.89 -7.80 6.67
CA HIS A 101 -5.77 -8.21 5.27
C HIS A 101 -4.70 -7.40 4.58
N ALA A 102 -3.96 -8.02 3.66
CA ALA A 102 -2.93 -7.37 2.86
C ALA A 102 -3.36 -7.25 1.40
N PHE A 103 -3.54 -6.02 0.91
CA PHE A 103 -3.77 -5.76 -0.51
C PHE A 103 -2.50 -5.93 -1.35
N GLY A 104 -1.33 -5.89 -0.72
CA GLY A 104 -0.08 -6.28 -1.34
C GLY A 104 1.00 -5.22 -1.36
N ASP A 105 2.08 -5.59 -2.06
CA ASP A 105 3.21 -4.71 -2.37
C ASP A 105 2.96 -4.01 -3.70
N ALA A 106 3.08 -2.69 -3.71
CA ALA A 106 2.92 -1.91 -4.93
C ALA A 106 4.20 -1.92 -5.75
N CYS A 107 4.04 -2.04 -7.07
CA CYS A 107 5.13 -1.97 -8.03
C CYS A 107 5.45 -0.54 -8.42
N TRP A 108 6.65 -0.08 -8.07
CA TRP A 108 7.12 1.23 -8.47
C TRP A 108 8.25 1.11 -9.50
N ALA A 109 8.25 2.04 -10.44
CA ALA A 109 9.32 2.22 -11.42
C ALA A 109 10.41 3.10 -10.83
N VAL A 110 11.64 2.68 -11.00
CA VAL A 110 12.83 3.47 -10.75
C VAL A 110 13.21 4.12 -12.07
N VAL A 111 13.01 5.43 -12.19
CA VAL A 111 13.06 6.17 -13.46
C VAL A 111 14.19 7.20 -13.44
N THR A 112 14.94 7.28 -14.54
CA THR A 112 15.97 8.29 -14.76
C THR A 112 15.87 8.88 -16.16
N ASN A 113 16.37 10.11 -16.34
CA ASN A 113 16.54 10.75 -17.65
C ASN A 113 18.01 10.80 -18.08
N LYS A 114 18.93 10.22 -17.31
CA LYS A 114 20.37 10.12 -17.55
C LYS A 114 20.86 8.67 -17.51
N PRO A 115 22.03 8.39 -18.12
CA PRO A 115 22.68 7.10 -17.90
C PRO A 115 22.89 6.83 -16.41
N PHE A 116 22.46 5.66 -15.95
CA PHE A 116 22.47 5.30 -14.53
C PHE A 116 23.88 5.01 -13.99
N GLN A 117 24.78 4.58 -14.84
CA GLN A 117 26.16 4.25 -14.45
C GLN A 117 27.12 5.42 -14.73
N GLY A 118 28.11 5.57 -13.86
CA GLY A 118 29.17 6.56 -14.01
C GLY A 118 28.86 7.95 -13.46
N GLN A 119 27.68 8.19 -12.94
CA GLN A 119 27.34 9.44 -12.26
C GLN A 119 27.87 9.44 -10.82
N LYS A 120 28.37 10.59 -10.35
CA LYS A 120 28.82 10.77 -8.96
C LYS A 120 27.66 11.15 -8.03
N GLU A 121 26.66 11.86 -8.53
CA GLU A 121 25.50 12.33 -7.81
C GLU A 121 24.25 12.24 -8.68
N PHE A 122 23.11 11.96 -8.06
CA PHE A 122 21.78 12.11 -8.66
C PHE A 122 20.91 13.06 -7.85
N VAL A 123 20.23 13.97 -8.54
CA VAL A 123 19.15 14.77 -7.97
C VAL A 123 17.87 13.96 -8.02
N VAL A 124 17.42 13.50 -6.87
CA VAL A 124 16.25 12.62 -6.72
C VAL A 124 15.04 13.42 -6.27
N GLY A 125 13.98 13.39 -7.03
CA GLY A 125 12.71 14.02 -6.64
C GLY A 125 11.78 13.07 -5.88
N GLY A 126 11.12 13.57 -4.83
CA GLY A 126 10.12 12.80 -4.07
C GLY A 126 9.33 13.66 -3.08
N VAL A 127 8.55 13.03 -2.21
CA VAL A 127 7.53 13.72 -1.37
C VAL A 127 7.87 13.81 0.12
N GLY A 128 8.99 13.26 0.57
CA GLY A 128 9.36 13.31 1.98
C GLY A 128 10.66 12.58 2.27
N PHE A 129 11.36 13.00 3.32
CA PHE A 129 12.57 12.34 3.78
C PHE A 129 12.24 11.06 4.55
N GLY A 130 13.07 10.01 4.40
CA GLY A 130 12.90 8.74 5.10
C GLY A 130 11.75 7.85 4.61
N ASN A 131 10.97 8.29 3.62
CA ASN A 131 9.93 7.46 3.00
C ASN A 131 10.52 6.39 2.07
N SER A 132 9.67 5.51 1.53
CA SER A 132 10.11 4.40 0.69
C SER A 132 10.89 4.84 -0.55
N ALA A 133 10.53 5.95 -1.20
CA ALA A 133 11.25 6.47 -2.36
C ALA A 133 12.66 6.94 -1.96
N HIS A 134 12.77 7.72 -0.87
CA HIS A 134 14.06 8.18 -0.36
C HIS A 134 14.97 7.00 0.05
N LEU A 135 14.43 6.03 0.83
CA LEU A 135 15.17 4.84 1.24
C LEU A 135 15.64 4.00 0.04
N THR A 136 14.80 3.87 -0.99
CA THR A 136 15.16 3.17 -2.23
C THR A 136 16.27 3.91 -2.97
N ALA A 137 16.20 5.24 -3.06
CA ALA A 137 17.25 6.06 -3.68
C ALA A 137 18.59 5.90 -2.95
N LEU A 138 18.58 5.94 -1.61
CA LEU A 138 19.79 5.72 -0.80
C LEU A 138 20.36 4.30 -0.99
N ALA A 139 19.50 3.28 -1.09
CA ALA A 139 19.93 1.91 -1.35
C ALA A 139 20.57 1.76 -2.74
N LEU A 140 20.04 2.45 -3.74
CA LEU A 140 20.64 2.52 -5.09
C LEU A 140 21.97 3.25 -5.07
N GLY A 141 22.06 4.39 -4.38
CA GLY A 141 23.32 5.12 -4.18
C GLY A 141 24.42 4.27 -3.55
N ASP A 142 24.07 3.50 -2.51
CA ASP A 142 25.00 2.55 -1.88
C ASP A 142 25.50 1.48 -2.88
N LYS A 143 24.57 0.92 -3.69
CA LYS A 143 24.88 -0.13 -4.65
C LYS A 143 25.75 0.35 -5.81
N TYR A 144 25.40 1.49 -6.38
CA TYR A 144 26.02 2.01 -7.60
C TYR A 144 27.04 3.12 -7.37
N LYS A 145 27.30 3.46 -6.09
CA LYS A 145 28.34 4.39 -5.66
C LYS A 145 28.11 5.81 -6.16
N PHE A 146 26.88 6.31 -6.00
CA PHE A 146 26.54 7.71 -6.22
C PHE A 146 25.92 8.35 -4.96
N ASP A 147 26.07 9.65 -4.84
CA ASP A 147 25.42 10.44 -3.80
C ASP A 147 23.97 10.79 -4.20
N VAL A 148 23.10 10.89 -3.22
CA VAL A 148 21.70 11.21 -3.39
C VAL A 148 21.44 12.61 -2.86
N ARG A 149 21.14 13.55 -3.75
CA ARG A 149 20.61 14.86 -3.40
C ARG A 149 19.09 14.85 -3.53
N TYR A 150 18.39 14.71 -2.40
CA TYR A 150 16.94 14.52 -2.39
C TYR A 150 16.20 15.86 -2.34
N VAL A 151 15.25 16.07 -3.26
CA VAL A 151 14.46 17.30 -3.39
C VAL A 151 12.98 16.98 -3.16
N ILE A 152 12.35 17.74 -2.26
CA ILE A 152 10.95 17.54 -1.89
C ILE A 152 10.00 18.24 -2.85
N PHE A 153 9.00 17.52 -3.31
CA PHE A 153 7.89 17.99 -4.13
C PHE A 153 6.55 17.76 -3.42
N LYS A 154 5.49 18.42 -3.86
CA LYS A 154 4.12 18.23 -3.34
C LYS A 154 3.57 16.85 -3.67
N SER A 155 3.98 16.29 -4.81
CA SER A 155 3.62 14.94 -5.26
C SER A 155 4.76 14.30 -6.07
N ASN A 156 4.75 12.97 -6.19
CA ASN A 156 5.69 12.29 -7.09
C ASN A 156 5.46 12.68 -8.55
N ASN A 157 4.21 12.95 -8.94
CA ASN A 157 3.91 13.42 -10.28
C ASN A 157 4.59 14.78 -10.58
N ASP A 158 4.63 15.70 -9.61
CA ASP A 158 5.35 16.98 -9.77
C ASP A 158 6.87 16.74 -9.96
N ALA A 159 7.43 15.77 -9.24
CA ALA A 159 8.83 15.37 -9.41
C ALA A 159 9.07 14.78 -10.81
N LEU A 160 8.19 13.90 -11.29
CA LEU A 160 8.26 13.35 -12.66
C LEU A 160 8.12 14.44 -13.73
N VAL A 161 7.19 15.37 -13.60
CA VAL A 161 7.03 16.50 -14.52
C VAL A 161 8.28 17.38 -14.51
N ASN A 162 8.86 17.64 -13.34
CA ASN A 162 10.12 18.38 -13.21
C ASN A 162 11.26 17.67 -13.96
N MET A 163 11.37 16.36 -13.83
CA MET A 163 12.37 15.56 -14.54
C MET A 163 12.17 15.61 -16.07
N THR A 164 10.92 15.57 -16.54
CA THR A 164 10.62 15.66 -17.99
C THR A 164 10.94 17.04 -18.57
N GLY A 165 10.71 18.09 -17.79
CA GLY A 165 11.02 19.49 -18.15
C GLY A 165 12.51 19.85 -18.10
N ASN A 166 13.39 18.90 -17.74
CA ASN A 166 14.82 19.11 -17.58
C ASN A 166 15.18 20.16 -16.51
N ASN A 167 14.33 20.27 -15.47
CA ASN A 167 14.43 21.25 -14.40
C ASN A 167 15.28 20.77 -13.21
N GLY A 168 16.25 19.94 -13.45
CA GLY A 168 17.27 19.54 -12.46
C GLY A 168 17.00 18.21 -11.74
N VAL A 169 15.75 17.68 -11.71
CA VAL A 169 15.49 16.31 -11.23
C VAL A 169 15.94 15.30 -12.30
N GLU A 170 16.69 14.32 -11.88
CA GLU A 170 17.34 13.34 -12.77
C GLU A 170 16.84 11.92 -12.52
N PHE A 171 16.23 11.72 -11.35
CA PHE A 171 15.83 10.41 -10.86
C PHE A 171 14.57 10.50 -10.01
N VAL A 172 13.60 9.63 -10.26
CA VAL A 172 12.34 9.55 -9.51
C VAL A 172 11.96 8.09 -9.29
N ILE A 173 11.39 7.80 -8.14
CA ILE A 173 10.78 6.50 -7.85
C ILE A 173 9.28 6.75 -7.70
N ASP A 174 8.52 6.24 -8.66
CA ASP A 174 7.08 6.43 -8.72
C ASP A 174 6.37 5.21 -9.32
N LYS A 175 5.07 5.27 -9.36
CA LYS A 175 4.22 4.23 -9.93
C LYS A 175 4.52 4.02 -11.40
N TYR A 176 4.43 2.76 -11.83
CA TYR A 176 4.68 2.38 -13.21
C TYR A 176 3.79 3.16 -14.21
N GLU A 177 2.52 3.37 -13.88
CA GLU A 177 1.56 4.10 -14.74
C GLU A 177 1.98 5.55 -14.96
N GLY A 178 2.45 6.23 -13.91
CA GLY A 178 2.99 7.60 -13.99
C GLY A 178 4.18 7.68 -14.95
N TYR A 179 5.11 6.73 -14.83
CA TYR A 179 6.24 6.60 -15.76
C TYR A 179 5.75 6.39 -17.21
N LYS A 180 4.85 5.43 -17.45
CA LYS A 180 4.38 5.12 -18.81
C LYS A 180 3.68 6.30 -19.45
N ALA A 181 2.84 7.02 -18.72
CA ALA A 181 2.14 8.21 -19.24
C ALA A 181 3.11 9.31 -19.68
N LEU A 182 4.28 9.42 -19.06
CA LEU A 182 5.28 10.43 -19.41
C LEU A 182 6.31 9.93 -20.42
N GLN A 183 6.62 8.63 -20.44
CA GLN A 183 7.55 8.02 -21.40
C GLN A 183 7.12 8.27 -22.85
N THR A 184 5.81 8.20 -23.13
CA THR A 184 5.26 8.49 -24.46
C THR A 184 5.52 9.93 -24.93
N LYS A 185 5.70 10.86 -23.98
CA LYS A 185 5.98 12.28 -24.24
C LYS A 185 7.47 12.62 -24.20
N ASN A 186 8.28 11.78 -23.57
CA ASN A 186 9.71 11.99 -23.42
C ASN A 186 10.49 10.67 -23.48
N SER A 187 11.04 10.36 -24.64
CA SER A 187 11.79 9.12 -24.92
C SER A 187 13.11 8.99 -24.13
N ARG A 188 13.58 10.06 -23.46
CA ARG A 188 14.78 10.00 -22.60
C ARG A 188 14.52 9.36 -21.26
N LEU A 189 13.25 9.22 -20.85
CA LEU A 189 12.90 8.55 -19.61
C LEU A 189 13.15 7.06 -19.73
N GLN A 190 13.97 6.53 -18.83
CA GLN A 190 14.32 5.12 -18.79
C GLN A 190 13.96 4.54 -17.43
N MET A 191 13.24 3.42 -17.45
CA MET A 191 13.06 2.60 -16.26
C MET A 191 14.28 1.70 -16.09
N VAL A 192 14.96 1.80 -14.96
CA VAL A 192 16.21 1.06 -14.68
C VAL A 192 16.02 -0.08 -13.68
N ALA A 193 14.94 -0.05 -12.93
CA ALA A 193 14.54 -1.11 -12.01
C ALA A 193 13.03 -1.06 -11.69
N ALA A 194 12.51 -2.17 -11.19
CA ALA A 194 11.18 -2.25 -10.58
C ALA A 194 11.29 -2.63 -9.09
N SER A 195 10.46 -2.06 -8.23
CA SER A 195 10.41 -2.45 -6.81
C SER A 195 9.64 -3.74 -6.55
N CYS A 196 8.99 -4.27 -7.57
CA CYS A 196 8.15 -5.47 -7.47
C CYS A 196 8.92 -6.71 -7.01
N PRO A 197 8.25 -7.67 -6.36
CA PRO A 197 8.82 -8.98 -6.06
C PRO A 197 9.22 -9.77 -7.30
N LYS A 198 8.47 -9.60 -8.41
CA LYS A 198 8.71 -10.21 -9.73
C LYS A 198 8.76 -9.12 -10.80
N ARG A 199 9.37 -9.40 -11.95
CA ARG A 199 9.42 -8.45 -13.06
C ARG A 199 8.02 -8.10 -13.55
N LEU A 200 7.85 -6.84 -13.97
CA LEU A 200 6.63 -6.38 -14.62
C LEU A 200 6.43 -7.13 -15.93
N PRO A 201 5.25 -7.73 -16.20
CA PRO A 201 4.95 -8.39 -17.48
C PRO A 201 5.11 -7.44 -18.68
N GLN A 202 4.80 -6.16 -18.47
CA GLN A 202 4.90 -5.11 -19.50
C GLN A 202 6.35 -4.67 -19.77
N GLU A 203 7.28 -4.98 -18.84
CA GLU A 203 8.71 -4.62 -18.93
C GLU A 203 9.58 -5.84 -18.55
N PRO A 204 9.50 -6.96 -19.28
CA PRO A 204 10.14 -8.22 -18.88
C PRO A 204 11.68 -8.17 -18.89
N LYS A 205 12.26 -7.18 -19.56
CA LYS A 205 13.71 -6.95 -19.60
C LYS A 205 14.22 -6.18 -18.38
N ILE A 206 13.35 -5.44 -17.69
CA ILE A 206 13.73 -4.65 -16.53
C ILE A 206 13.84 -5.56 -15.29
N LYS A 207 15.02 -5.61 -14.71
CA LYS A 207 15.28 -6.36 -13.48
C LYS A 207 14.61 -5.68 -12.29
N THR A 208 14.12 -6.48 -11.35
CA THR A 208 13.66 -5.97 -10.05
C THR A 208 14.88 -5.49 -9.21
N LEU A 209 14.60 -4.65 -8.21
CA LEU A 209 15.62 -4.26 -7.23
C LEU A 209 16.21 -5.49 -6.53
N LYS A 210 15.36 -6.46 -6.19
CA LYS A 210 15.81 -7.73 -5.59
C LYS A 210 16.76 -8.52 -6.48
N GLU A 211 16.48 -8.64 -7.79
CA GLU A 211 17.35 -9.30 -8.76
C GLU A 211 18.69 -8.57 -8.96
N GLN A 212 18.73 -7.27 -8.66
CA GLN A 212 19.95 -6.46 -8.67
C GLN A 212 20.72 -6.50 -7.33
N GLY A 213 20.23 -7.27 -6.35
CA GLY A 213 20.81 -7.38 -5.01
C GLY A 213 20.65 -6.11 -4.17
N ILE A 214 19.56 -5.36 -4.40
CA ILE A 214 19.25 -4.13 -3.68
C ILE A 214 18.10 -4.38 -2.73
N THR A 215 18.34 -4.16 -1.44
CA THR A 215 17.30 -4.19 -0.42
C THR A 215 16.61 -2.83 -0.38
N ALA A 216 15.40 -2.77 -0.88
CA ALA A 216 14.52 -1.59 -0.85
C ALA A 216 13.28 -1.87 0.00
N PRO A 217 12.62 -0.87 0.59
CA PRO A 217 11.43 -1.08 1.39
C PRO A 217 10.28 -1.59 0.52
N TYR A 218 9.48 -2.49 1.06
CA TYR A 218 8.18 -2.82 0.48
C TYR A 218 7.26 -1.59 0.51
N ILE A 219 6.49 -1.43 -0.55
CA ILE A 219 5.48 -0.37 -0.66
C ILE A 219 4.12 -1.03 -0.38
N PHE A 220 3.98 -1.49 0.85
CA PHE A 220 2.86 -2.29 1.27
C PHE A 220 1.56 -1.50 1.45
N ASN A 221 0.43 -2.19 1.26
CA ASN A 221 -0.91 -1.75 1.63
C ASN A 221 -1.57 -2.87 2.44
N ILE A 222 -1.78 -2.62 3.71
CA ILE A 222 -2.33 -3.59 4.67
C ILE A 222 -3.48 -2.92 5.42
N THR A 223 -4.59 -3.63 5.61
CA THR A 223 -5.61 -3.20 6.57
C THR A 223 -5.25 -3.68 7.95
N VAL A 224 -5.37 -2.77 8.92
CA VAL A 224 -5.26 -3.07 10.35
C VAL A 224 -6.57 -2.74 11.05
N ALA A 225 -6.86 -3.47 12.12
CA ALA A 225 -7.92 -3.17 13.07
C ALA A 225 -7.32 -2.69 14.38
N HIS A 226 -8.07 -1.90 15.16
CA HIS A 226 -7.73 -1.65 16.55
C HIS A 226 -7.85 -2.95 17.36
N ARG A 227 -6.94 -3.20 18.30
CA ARG A 227 -6.93 -4.41 19.13
C ARG A 227 -8.24 -4.64 19.91
N GLN A 228 -9.02 -3.60 20.18
CA GLN A 228 -10.34 -3.70 20.81
C GLN A 228 -11.38 -4.41 19.95
N MET A 229 -11.21 -4.49 18.62
CA MET A 229 -12.08 -5.31 17.78
C MET A 229 -11.99 -6.77 18.22
N ARG A 230 -13.14 -7.41 18.49
CA ARG A 230 -13.21 -8.81 18.92
C ARG A 230 -12.49 -9.72 17.93
N GLU A 231 -11.68 -10.65 18.44
CA GLU A 231 -10.86 -11.52 17.61
C GLU A 231 -11.68 -12.33 16.59
N GLY A 232 -12.80 -12.92 17.02
CA GLY A 232 -13.67 -13.68 16.12
C GLY A 232 -14.21 -12.84 14.96
N ARG A 233 -14.58 -11.58 15.24
CA ARG A 233 -15.02 -10.62 14.22
C ARG A 233 -13.87 -10.29 13.26
N ARG A 234 -12.70 -10.00 13.78
CA ARG A 234 -11.51 -9.70 12.97
C ARG A 234 -11.15 -10.86 12.05
N LYS A 235 -11.21 -12.11 12.57
CA LYS A 235 -10.96 -13.32 11.76
C LYS A 235 -12.03 -13.50 10.67
N ALA A 236 -13.29 -13.27 10.97
CA ALA A 236 -14.37 -13.35 9.97
C ALA A 236 -14.17 -12.30 8.84
N ILE A 237 -13.84 -11.06 9.20
CA ILE A 237 -13.54 -10.00 8.24
C ILE A 237 -12.31 -10.38 7.39
N ALA A 238 -11.26 -10.91 8.00
CA ALA A 238 -10.04 -11.33 7.28
C ALA A 238 -10.34 -12.41 6.24
N ILE A 239 -11.16 -13.42 6.58
CA ILE A 239 -11.59 -14.47 5.65
C ILE A 239 -12.38 -13.86 4.48
N ILE A 240 -13.36 -13.00 4.75
CA ILE A 240 -14.19 -12.38 3.71
C ILE A 240 -13.34 -11.56 2.73
N LEU A 241 -12.40 -10.75 3.24
CA LEU A 241 -11.52 -9.95 2.39
C LEU A 241 -10.51 -10.82 1.63
N HIS A 242 -10.04 -11.91 2.24
CA HIS A 242 -9.19 -12.90 1.59
C HIS A 242 -9.91 -13.56 0.41
N ASP A 243 -11.11 -14.10 0.63
CA ASP A 243 -11.91 -14.76 -0.39
C ASP A 243 -12.31 -13.79 -1.52
N ALA A 244 -12.65 -12.56 -1.18
CA ALA A 244 -12.93 -11.51 -2.15
C ALA A 244 -11.69 -11.18 -3.01
N THR A 245 -10.49 -11.17 -2.42
CA THR A 245 -9.23 -10.96 -3.14
C THR A 245 -8.94 -12.12 -4.09
N GLU A 246 -9.18 -13.36 -3.66
CA GLU A 246 -9.09 -14.56 -4.52
C GLU A 246 -10.08 -14.47 -5.69
N GLN A 247 -11.32 -14.09 -5.41
CA GLN A 247 -12.37 -13.95 -6.44
C GLN A 247 -12.02 -12.89 -7.49
N VAL A 248 -11.46 -11.75 -7.08
CA VAL A 248 -10.99 -10.71 -8.01
C VAL A 248 -9.78 -11.20 -8.81
N GLY A 249 -8.86 -11.88 -8.16
CA GLY A 249 -7.69 -12.49 -8.76
C GLY A 249 -6.48 -11.55 -8.89
N GLU A 250 -5.29 -12.16 -8.86
CA GLU A 250 -3.99 -11.46 -8.89
C GLU A 250 -3.86 -10.51 -10.08
N ASN A 251 -4.19 -10.99 -11.29
CA ASN A 251 -4.01 -10.22 -12.53
C ASN A 251 -4.90 -8.98 -12.58
N GLU A 252 -6.15 -9.08 -12.13
CA GLU A 252 -7.08 -7.94 -12.10
C GLU A 252 -6.61 -6.88 -11.11
N ILE A 253 -6.21 -7.28 -9.89
CA ILE A 253 -5.66 -6.37 -8.87
C ILE A 253 -4.40 -5.69 -9.39
N PHE A 254 -3.52 -6.45 -10.05
CA PHE A 254 -2.31 -5.90 -10.64
C PHE A 254 -2.61 -4.87 -11.73
N ASN A 255 -3.54 -5.20 -12.65
CA ASN A 255 -3.94 -4.29 -13.73
C ASN A 255 -4.59 -3.00 -13.22
N LEU A 256 -5.37 -3.08 -12.13
CA LEU A 256 -6.05 -1.94 -11.53
C LEU A 256 -5.14 -1.01 -10.75
N SER A 257 -4.14 -1.55 -10.06
CA SER A 257 -3.39 -0.78 -9.04
C SER A 257 -1.90 -1.11 -8.95
N ALA A 258 -1.37 -1.92 -9.87
CA ALA A 258 0.01 -2.42 -9.84
C ALA A 258 0.41 -3.01 -8.47
N MET A 259 -0.55 -3.61 -7.76
CA MET A 259 -0.35 -4.27 -6.48
C MET A 259 -0.41 -5.78 -6.62
N ARG A 260 0.37 -6.46 -5.79
CA ARG A 260 0.40 -7.92 -5.73
C ARG A 260 0.10 -8.39 -4.31
N PRO A 261 -1.10 -8.94 -4.06
CA PRO A 261 -1.44 -9.50 -2.75
C PRO A 261 -0.51 -10.65 -2.36
N PRO A 262 0.01 -10.68 -1.11
CA PRO A 262 0.98 -11.68 -0.67
C PRO A 262 0.38 -13.09 -0.55
N GLN A 263 -0.94 -13.21 -0.43
CA GLN A 263 -1.64 -14.49 -0.37
C GLN A 263 -1.42 -15.37 -1.60
N PHE A 264 -1.20 -14.78 -2.78
CA PHE A 264 -0.85 -15.53 -3.99
C PHE A 264 0.56 -16.14 -3.96
N ASP A 265 1.36 -15.80 -2.95
CA ASP A 265 2.64 -16.44 -2.61
C ASP A 265 2.56 -17.26 -1.30
N ASN A 266 1.35 -17.57 -0.81
CA ASN A 266 1.08 -18.26 0.46
C ASN A 266 1.66 -17.54 1.69
N ILE A 267 1.70 -16.20 1.65
CA ILE A 267 2.15 -15.36 2.77
C ILE A 267 0.92 -14.75 3.44
N THR A 268 0.79 -14.95 4.74
CA THR A 268 -0.32 -14.39 5.54
C THR A 268 -0.18 -12.87 5.72
N ALA A 269 -1.29 -12.20 6.06
CA ALA A 269 -1.28 -10.76 6.36
C ALA A 269 -0.36 -10.42 7.54
N ASP A 270 -0.30 -11.28 8.56
CA ASP A 270 0.58 -11.12 9.73
C ASP A 270 2.06 -11.21 9.35
N GLU A 271 2.45 -12.23 8.57
CA GLU A 271 3.82 -12.41 8.11
C GLU A 271 4.25 -11.26 7.18
N PHE A 272 3.35 -10.84 6.30
CA PHE A 272 3.61 -9.72 5.40
C PHE A 272 3.76 -8.40 6.16
N TYR A 273 2.89 -8.14 7.16
CA TYR A 273 3.00 -6.99 8.05
C TYR A 273 4.34 -6.98 8.80
N ALA A 274 4.65 -8.08 9.49
CA ALA A 274 5.86 -8.19 10.30
C ALA A 274 7.12 -7.99 9.46
N SER A 275 7.20 -8.62 8.28
CA SER A 275 8.35 -8.49 7.38
C SER A 275 8.47 -7.07 6.81
N SER A 276 7.35 -6.46 6.42
CA SER A 276 7.31 -5.12 5.83
C SER A 276 7.73 -4.04 6.84
N VAL A 277 7.16 -4.07 8.05
CA VAL A 277 7.50 -3.12 9.12
C VAL A 277 8.98 -3.28 9.52
N LYS A 278 9.44 -4.51 9.73
CA LYS A 278 10.85 -4.78 10.06
C LYS A 278 11.81 -4.26 9.01
N GLN A 279 11.49 -4.45 7.73
CA GLN A 279 12.32 -4.00 6.63
C GLN A 279 12.42 -2.46 6.59
N VAL A 280 11.29 -1.75 6.71
CA VAL A 280 11.29 -0.27 6.73
C VAL A 280 12.08 0.25 7.92
N LYS A 281 11.84 -0.24 9.15
CA LYS A 281 12.60 0.12 10.36
C LYS A 281 14.11 -0.10 10.19
N SER A 282 14.50 -1.25 9.62
CA SER A 282 15.92 -1.57 9.39
C SER A 282 16.59 -0.59 8.41
N LEU A 283 15.90 -0.22 7.34
CA LEU A 283 16.44 0.73 6.34
C LEU A 283 16.48 2.15 6.90
N GLN A 284 15.47 2.58 7.66
CA GLN A 284 15.48 3.88 8.34
C GLN A 284 16.63 3.98 9.35
N ALA A 285 16.90 2.92 10.12
CA ALA A 285 18.01 2.87 11.03
C ALA A 285 19.37 2.91 10.27
N LYS A 286 19.52 2.13 9.20
CA LYS A 286 20.71 2.11 8.36
C LYS A 286 21.02 3.48 7.76
N TYR A 287 20.02 4.22 7.30
CA TYR A 287 20.21 5.48 6.58
C TYR A 287 19.91 6.72 7.44
N ARG A 288 19.80 6.58 8.76
CA ARG A 288 19.43 7.68 9.68
C ARG A 288 20.26 8.95 9.47
N ASP A 289 21.57 8.82 9.40
CA ASP A 289 22.47 9.98 9.25
C ASP A 289 22.31 10.64 7.87
N LYS A 290 22.19 9.84 6.80
CA LYS A 290 21.92 10.35 5.45
C LYS A 290 20.55 11.03 5.34
N ILE A 291 19.54 10.50 6.01
CA ILE A 291 18.19 11.11 6.07
C ILE A 291 18.25 12.46 6.80
N ASN A 292 18.96 12.53 7.92
CA ASN A 292 19.05 13.75 8.71
C ASN A 292 19.90 14.83 8.01
N SER A 293 20.96 14.45 7.32
CA SER A 293 21.78 15.40 6.53
C SER A 293 21.07 15.90 5.27
N SER A 294 20.01 15.23 4.82
CA SER A 294 19.20 15.63 3.66
C SER A 294 18.11 16.65 4.00
N LYS A 295 17.77 16.83 5.30
CA LYS A 295 16.77 17.79 5.78
C LYS A 295 17.30 19.20 5.82
#